data_ebd30810f0ddd27ec9489d96e982d6e0
#
_entry.id   ebd30810f0ddd27ec9489d96e982d6e0
#
_cell.length_a   1.000
_cell.length_b   1.000
_cell.length_c   1.000
_cell.angle_alpha   90.00
_cell.angle_beta   90.00
_cell.angle_gamma   90.00
#
_symmetry.space_group_name_H-M   'P 1'
#
loop_
_entity.id
_entity.type
_entity.pdbx_description
1 polymer ?
#
loop_
_entity_poly.entity_id
_entity_poly.type
_entity_poly.pdbx_seq_one_letter_code
_entity_poly.pdbx_strand_id
1 'polypeptide(L)'
;PPVRAITRPFLRKLDGEVPALMAMNEQFKKGQRPCICNCTALLILSAPKGYSFGAQDCNLAYQNSSLMAESLGVSQIYMGFVQTAMFMMGCKRAAKVLGIPKGHKAFAIMGLGIPAFKYAKYTTR
;
A
#
# COMPACT_ATOMS: atom_id res chain seq x y z
N PRO A 1 -2.81 -18.88 21.59
CA PRO A 1 -1.55 -18.20 21.48
C PRO A 1 -1.70 -16.71 21.77
N PRO A 2 -0.75 -16.10 22.48
CA PRO A 2 -0.89 -14.77 23.08
C PRO A 2 -1.05 -13.60 22.12
N VAL A 3 -0.88 -13.80 20.82
CA VAL A 3 -0.98 -12.74 19.80
C VAL A 3 -2.36 -12.07 19.77
N ARG A 4 -3.45 -12.82 20.05
CA ARG A 4 -4.81 -12.25 20.08
C ARG A 4 -5.06 -11.30 21.28
N ALA A 5 -4.37 -11.46 22.37
CA ALA A 5 -4.53 -10.59 23.54
C ALA A 5 -3.85 -9.23 23.35
N ILE A 6 -2.73 -9.20 22.64
CA ILE A 6 -1.95 -7.97 22.37
C ILE A 6 -2.62 -7.12 21.27
N THR A 7 -3.31 -7.76 20.33
CA THR A 7 -3.97 -7.05 19.21
C THR A 7 -5.37 -6.54 19.54
N ARG A 8 -6.02 -7.04 20.61
CA ARG A 8 -7.38 -6.65 21.00
C ARG A 8 -7.59 -5.15 21.26
N PRO A 9 -6.74 -4.43 22.02
CA PRO A 9 -6.94 -3.00 22.25
C PRO A 9 -6.72 -2.17 20.99
N PHE A 10 -5.89 -2.65 20.07
CA PHE A 10 -5.62 -2.02 18.78
C PHE A 10 -6.77 -2.22 17.80
N LEU A 11 -7.35 -3.42 17.74
CA LEU A 11 -8.53 -3.72 16.92
C LEU A 11 -9.77 -2.92 17.36
N ARG A 12 -9.90 -2.60 18.65
CA ARG A 12 -10.98 -1.71 19.15
C ARG A 12 -10.90 -0.28 18.61
N LYS A 13 -9.70 0.20 18.30
CA LYS A 13 -9.50 1.52 17.70
C LYS A 13 -9.83 1.56 16.21
N LEU A 14 -9.98 0.39 15.59
CA LEU A 14 -10.34 0.17 14.18
C LEU A 14 -11.81 -0.29 14.03
N ASP A 15 -12.67 -0.03 15.01
CA ASP A 15 -14.05 -0.56 15.03
C ASP A 15 -14.87 -0.24 13.77
N GLY A 16 -14.54 0.84 13.05
CA GLY A 16 -15.13 1.16 11.75
C GLY A 16 -14.55 0.37 10.57
N GLU A 17 -13.33 -0.18 10.70
CA GLU A 17 -12.63 -0.87 9.61
C GLU A 17 -12.66 -2.41 9.72
N VAL A 18 -13.13 -2.93 10.86
CA VAL A 18 -13.21 -4.39 11.12
C VAL A 18 -14.02 -5.13 10.07
N PRO A 19 -15.20 -4.64 9.62
CA PRO A 19 -15.97 -5.31 8.57
C PRO A 19 -15.21 -5.41 7.25
N ALA A 20 -14.50 -4.36 6.88
CA ALA A 20 -13.67 -4.35 5.66
C ALA A 20 -12.51 -5.36 5.76
N LEU A 21 -11.84 -5.44 6.91
CA LEU A 21 -10.78 -6.42 7.17
C LEU A 21 -11.29 -7.86 7.14
N MET A 22 -12.50 -8.10 7.66
CA MET A 22 -13.14 -9.42 7.60
C MET A 22 -13.48 -9.80 6.17
N ALA A 23 -14.07 -8.89 5.39
CA ALA A 23 -14.35 -9.10 3.98
C ALA A 23 -13.08 -9.39 3.17
N MET A 24 -11.99 -8.67 3.42
CA MET A 24 -10.69 -8.91 2.79
C MET A 24 -10.12 -10.29 3.15
N ASN A 25 -10.29 -10.74 4.40
CA ASN A 25 -9.85 -12.07 4.81
C ASN A 25 -10.62 -13.19 4.11
N GLU A 26 -11.93 -13.02 3.91
CA GLU A 26 -12.74 -13.96 3.15
C GLU A 26 -12.35 -13.99 1.66
N GLN A 27 -12.04 -12.84 1.07
CA GLN A 27 -11.53 -12.76 -0.30
C GLN A 27 -10.16 -13.46 -0.42
N PHE A 28 -9.30 -13.30 0.59
CA PHE A 28 -8.00 -13.97 0.65
C PHE A 28 -8.14 -15.50 0.70
N LYS A 29 -9.09 -16.02 1.48
CA LYS A 29 -9.40 -17.46 1.54
C LYS A 29 -9.89 -18.00 0.20
N LYS A 30 -10.54 -17.17 -0.61
CA LYS A 30 -11.01 -17.50 -1.97
C LYS A 30 -9.90 -17.38 -3.04
N GLY A 31 -8.64 -17.16 -2.65
CA GLY A 31 -7.51 -16.99 -3.56
C GLY A 31 -7.43 -15.63 -4.23
N GLN A 32 -8.27 -14.68 -3.87
CA GLN A 32 -8.22 -13.30 -4.35
C GLN A 32 -7.09 -12.53 -3.63
N ARG A 33 -6.65 -11.43 -4.22
CA ARG A 33 -5.59 -10.58 -3.66
C ARG A 33 -6.09 -9.16 -3.39
N PRO A 34 -7.01 -8.97 -2.43
CA PRO A 34 -7.68 -7.68 -2.22
C PRO A 34 -6.72 -6.55 -1.85
N CYS A 35 -5.63 -6.87 -1.13
CA CYS A 35 -4.67 -5.86 -0.67
C CYS A 35 -3.82 -5.25 -1.80
N ILE A 36 -3.61 -5.98 -2.90
CA ILE A 36 -2.76 -5.56 -4.01
C ILE A 36 -3.56 -5.30 -5.30
N CYS A 37 -4.90 -5.33 -5.21
CA CYS A 37 -5.83 -4.97 -6.29
C CYS A 37 -5.48 -5.61 -7.65
N ASN A 38 -4.91 -6.82 -7.66
CA ASN A 38 -4.43 -7.53 -8.86
C ASN A 38 -3.44 -6.71 -9.72
N CYS A 39 -2.72 -5.75 -9.12
CA CYS A 39 -1.71 -5.00 -9.85
C CYS A 39 -0.60 -5.93 -10.39
N THR A 40 -0.02 -5.53 -11.52
CA THR A 40 1.03 -6.30 -12.19
C THR A 40 2.40 -6.05 -11.56
N ALA A 41 2.64 -4.83 -11.05
CA ALA A 41 3.88 -4.44 -10.41
C ALA A 41 3.63 -3.53 -9.20
N LEU A 42 4.58 -3.51 -8.28
CA LEU A 42 4.62 -2.60 -7.14
C LEU A 42 5.85 -1.69 -7.24
N LEU A 43 5.63 -0.38 -7.17
CA LEU A 43 6.69 0.59 -6.97
C LEU A 43 6.71 0.98 -5.49
N ILE A 44 7.84 0.76 -4.83
CA ILE A 44 8.00 1.04 -3.40
C ILE A 44 9.03 2.13 -3.22
N LEU A 45 8.61 3.23 -2.62
CA LEU A 45 9.44 4.38 -2.34
C LEU A 45 9.84 4.35 -0.86
N SER A 46 11.14 4.25 -0.61
CA SER A 46 11.68 4.08 0.73
C SER A 46 12.85 5.02 0.97
N ALA A 47 13.00 5.46 2.21
CA ALA A 47 14.12 6.29 2.65
C ALA A 47 14.70 5.75 3.96
N PRO A 48 15.93 6.13 4.34
CA PRO A 48 16.52 5.77 5.62
C PRO A 48 15.65 6.23 6.79
N LYS A 49 15.53 5.42 7.84
CA LYS A 49 14.66 5.70 8.99
C LYS A 49 14.98 7.01 9.72
N GLY A 50 16.25 7.40 9.74
CA GLY A 50 16.70 8.65 10.39
C GLY A 50 16.63 9.89 9.51
N TYR A 51 16.18 9.75 8.25
CA TYR A 51 16.12 10.88 7.34
C TYR A 51 14.82 11.67 7.52
N SER A 52 14.93 12.90 7.98
CA SER A 52 13.80 13.74 8.37
C SER A 52 12.83 14.08 7.25
N PHE A 53 13.33 14.22 6.02
CA PHE A 53 12.53 14.53 4.83
C PHE A 53 12.10 13.30 4.03
N GLY A 54 12.39 12.10 4.53
CA GLY A 54 12.13 10.86 3.81
C GLY A 54 10.67 10.66 3.40
N ALA A 55 9.72 11.10 4.22
CA ALA A 55 8.30 11.03 3.87
C ALA A 55 7.92 11.99 2.74
N GLN A 56 8.41 13.24 2.81
CA GLN A 56 8.16 14.27 1.81
C GLN A 56 8.74 13.87 0.45
N ASP A 57 10.02 13.49 0.42
CA ASP A 57 10.72 13.11 -0.81
C ASP A 57 10.07 11.89 -1.46
N CYS A 58 9.72 10.87 -0.67
CA CYS A 58 9.03 9.69 -1.20
C CYS A 58 7.64 10.03 -1.75
N ASN A 59 6.90 10.96 -1.14
CA ASN A 59 5.59 11.36 -1.66
C ASN A 59 5.71 12.24 -2.91
N LEU A 60 6.71 13.12 -3.02
CA LEU A 60 7.00 13.86 -4.24
C LEU A 60 7.41 12.91 -5.38
N ALA A 61 8.28 11.96 -5.09
CA ALA A 61 8.67 10.93 -6.06
C ALA A 61 7.47 10.06 -6.48
N TYR A 62 6.56 9.74 -5.53
CA TYR A 62 5.29 9.06 -5.83
C TYR A 62 4.47 9.86 -6.84
N GLN A 63 4.26 11.15 -6.60
CA GLN A 63 3.45 12.02 -7.48
C GLN A 63 4.05 12.08 -8.88
N ASN A 64 5.35 12.27 -9.00
CA ASN A 64 6.03 12.29 -10.29
C ASN A 64 5.90 10.95 -11.03
N SER A 65 6.06 9.84 -10.30
CA SER A 65 5.88 8.48 -10.86
C SER A 65 4.44 8.23 -11.31
N SER A 66 3.46 8.75 -10.57
CA SER A 66 2.04 8.69 -10.92
C SER A 66 1.74 9.40 -12.25
N LEU A 67 2.24 10.62 -12.42
CA LEU A 67 2.10 11.39 -13.65
C LEU A 67 2.78 10.69 -14.84
N MET A 68 3.96 10.13 -14.62
CA MET A 68 4.67 9.37 -15.65
C MET A 68 3.90 8.10 -16.03
N ALA A 69 3.38 7.34 -15.07
CA ALA A 69 2.56 6.15 -15.34
C ALA A 69 1.36 6.50 -16.22
N GLU A 70 0.63 7.57 -15.88
CA GLU A 70 -0.51 8.04 -16.65
C GLU A 70 -0.12 8.43 -18.08
N SER A 71 1.01 9.12 -18.26
CA SER A 71 1.51 9.50 -19.59
C SER A 71 1.89 8.30 -20.46
N LEU A 72 2.26 7.18 -19.83
CA LEU A 72 2.57 5.92 -20.50
C LEU A 72 1.35 5.01 -20.68
N GLY A 73 0.16 5.46 -20.29
CA GLY A 73 -1.07 4.65 -20.35
C GLY A 73 -1.11 3.53 -19.32
N VAL A 74 -0.33 3.64 -18.24
CA VAL A 74 -0.31 2.70 -17.12
C VAL A 74 -1.19 3.25 -16.00
N SER A 75 -2.17 2.46 -15.57
CA SER A 75 -2.98 2.81 -14.39
C SER A 75 -2.20 2.58 -13.12
N GLN A 76 -2.45 3.42 -12.15
CA GLN A 76 -1.83 3.34 -10.83
C GLN A 76 -2.86 3.45 -9.70
N ILE A 77 -2.53 2.86 -8.55
CA ILE A 77 -3.31 2.99 -7.32
C ILE A 77 -2.38 3.15 -6.12
N TYR A 78 -2.73 4.07 -5.22
CA TYR A 78 -2.01 4.22 -3.96
C TYR A 78 -2.34 3.08 -2.99
N MET A 79 -1.32 2.31 -2.60
CA MET A 79 -1.46 1.15 -1.73
C MET A 79 -1.41 1.53 -0.25
N GLY A 80 -2.25 2.48 0.17
CA GLY A 80 -2.26 3.01 1.54
C GLY A 80 -2.49 1.93 2.59
N PHE A 81 -3.33 0.94 2.31
CA PHE A 81 -3.60 -0.16 3.23
C PHE A 81 -2.35 -1.03 3.46
N VAL A 82 -1.63 -1.38 2.38
CA VAL A 82 -0.38 -2.16 2.46
C VAL A 82 0.67 -1.36 3.23
N GLN A 83 0.79 -0.07 2.93
CA GLN A 83 1.71 0.84 3.62
C GLN A 83 1.39 0.93 5.11
N THR A 84 0.12 1.13 5.48
CA THR A 84 -0.32 1.21 6.88
C THR A 84 -0.06 -0.11 7.61
N ALA A 85 -0.38 -1.25 7.00
CA ALA A 85 -0.11 -2.56 7.58
C ALA A 85 1.39 -2.78 7.82
N MET A 86 2.24 -2.40 6.87
CA MET A 86 3.70 -2.47 7.04
C MET A 86 4.21 -1.54 8.14
N PHE A 87 3.63 -0.34 8.22
CA PHE A 87 4.01 0.68 9.19
C PHE A 87 3.64 0.27 10.63
N MET A 88 2.40 -0.20 10.81
CA MET A 88 1.82 -0.51 12.12
C MET A 88 2.28 -1.86 12.66
N MET A 89 2.45 -2.84 11.79
CA MET A 89 2.82 -4.20 12.20
C MET A 89 4.33 -4.41 12.30
N GLY A 90 5.14 -3.43 11.89
CA GLY A 90 6.61 -3.52 11.90
C GLY A 90 7.14 -4.76 11.21
N CYS A 91 6.41 -5.26 10.19
CA CYS A 91 6.60 -6.58 9.64
C CYS A 91 7.92 -6.71 8.88
N LYS A 92 9.00 -7.03 9.60
CA LYS A 92 10.33 -7.29 9.05
C LYS A 92 10.30 -8.33 7.93
N ARG A 93 9.37 -9.29 8.01
CA ARG A 93 9.20 -10.34 7.00
C ARG A 93 8.64 -9.76 5.69
N ALA A 94 7.62 -8.90 5.77
CA ALA A 94 7.08 -8.22 4.59
C ALA A 94 8.11 -7.28 3.95
N ALA A 95 8.86 -6.52 4.75
CA ALA A 95 9.93 -5.66 4.26
C ALA A 95 11.01 -6.47 3.49
N LYS A 96 11.36 -7.65 4.00
CA LYS A 96 12.32 -8.55 3.34
C LYS A 96 11.77 -9.10 2.02
N VAL A 97 10.51 -9.54 1.99
CA VAL A 97 9.84 -10.05 0.79
C VAL A 97 9.71 -8.96 -0.28
N LEU A 98 9.42 -7.74 0.13
CA LEU A 98 9.29 -6.57 -0.75
C LEU A 98 10.64 -5.93 -1.13
N GLY A 99 11.76 -6.50 -0.70
CA GLY A 99 13.10 -6.02 -1.07
C GLY A 99 13.48 -4.67 -0.45
N ILE A 100 12.81 -4.24 0.64
CA ILE A 100 13.15 -2.97 1.30
C ILE A 100 14.50 -3.08 1.99
N PRO A 101 15.46 -2.19 1.72
CA PRO A 101 16.79 -2.25 2.32
C PRO A 101 16.75 -2.18 3.84
N LYS A 102 17.73 -2.84 4.49
CA LYS A 102 17.89 -2.73 5.95
C LYS A 102 18.08 -1.26 6.33
N GLY A 103 17.42 -0.83 7.40
CA GLY A 103 17.48 0.57 7.86
C GLY A 103 16.56 1.53 7.12
N HIS A 104 15.91 1.10 6.05
CA HIS A 104 14.90 1.89 5.34
C HIS A 104 13.49 1.65 5.86
N LYS A 105 12.61 2.59 5.53
CA LYS A 105 11.17 2.56 5.77
C LYS A 105 10.47 2.94 4.48
N ALA A 106 9.44 2.16 4.09
CA ALA A 106 8.60 2.53 2.97
C ALA A 106 7.66 3.68 3.38
N PHE A 107 7.65 4.73 2.60
CA PHE A 107 6.80 5.91 2.82
C PHE A 107 5.67 6.03 1.81
N ALA A 108 5.83 5.43 0.63
CA ALA A 108 4.77 5.34 -0.35
C ALA A 108 4.88 4.03 -1.14
N ILE A 109 3.73 3.45 -1.47
CA ILE A 109 3.65 2.22 -2.26
C ILE A 109 2.59 2.45 -3.34
N MET A 110 2.96 2.18 -4.59
CA MET A 110 2.11 2.31 -5.76
C MET A 110 1.92 0.96 -6.41
N GLY A 111 0.67 0.56 -6.65
CA GLY A 111 0.36 -0.56 -7.53
C GLY A 111 0.22 -0.07 -8.97
N LEU A 112 0.85 -0.76 -9.89
CA LEU A 112 0.83 -0.46 -11.32
C LEU A 112 0.12 -1.57 -12.08
N GLY A 113 -0.65 -1.20 -13.10
CA GLY A 113 -1.37 -2.16 -13.93
C GLY A 113 -1.84 -1.56 -15.25
N ILE A 114 -2.26 -2.43 -16.16
CA ILE A 114 -2.88 -2.01 -17.41
C ILE A 114 -4.34 -1.65 -17.12
N PRO A 115 -4.84 -0.48 -17.55
CA PRO A 115 -6.22 -0.08 -17.32
C PRO A 115 -7.20 -1.04 -18.00
N ALA A 116 -8.20 -1.52 -17.25
CA ALA A 116 -9.24 -2.40 -17.79
C ALA A 116 -10.27 -1.64 -18.64
N PHE A 117 -10.36 -0.32 -18.49
CA PHE A 117 -11.27 0.55 -19.22
C PHE A 117 -10.69 1.96 -19.31
N LYS A 118 -11.20 2.74 -20.26
CA LYS A 118 -10.89 4.18 -20.40
C LYS A 118 -12.12 4.99 -20.02
N TYR A 119 -11.93 6.08 -19.27
CA TYR A 119 -13.01 7.02 -18.99
C TYR A 119 -13.38 7.78 -20.28
N ALA A 120 -14.68 7.83 -20.59
CA ALA A 120 -15.19 8.51 -21.78
C ALA A 120 -15.13 10.05 -21.66
N LYS A 121 -15.08 10.58 -20.43
CA LYS A 121 -15.05 12.02 -20.15
C LYS A 121 -14.13 12.31 -18.97
N TYR A 122 -13.41 13.42 -19.08
CA TYR A 122 -12.71 14.03 -17.94
C TYR A 122 -13.68 14.97 -17.21
N THR A 123 -13.67 14.93 -15.90
CA THR A 123 -14.35 15.95 -15.09
C THR A 123 -13.57 17.26 -15.20
N THR A 124 -14.12 18.23 -15.90
CA THR A 124 -13.66 19.62 -15.82
C THR A 124 -14.24 20.25 -14.56
N ARG A 125 -13.41 20.84 -13.74
CA ARG A 125 -13.85 21.68 -12.62
C ARG A 125 -14.20 23.06 -13.13
#